data_2436df361bd5b70da5ac01bebdce104e
#
_entry.id   2436df361bd5b70da5ac01bebdce104e
#
_cell.length_a   1.000
_cell.length_b   1.000
_cell.length_c   1.000
_cell.angle_alpha   90.00
_cell.angle_beta   90.00
_cell.angle_gamma   90.00
#
_symmetry.space_group_name_H-M   'P 1'
#
loop_
_entity.id
_entity.type
_entity.pdbx_description
1 polymer ?
#
loop_
_entity_poly.entity_id
_entity_poly.type
_entity_poly.pdbx_seq_one_letter_code
_entity_poly.pdbx_strand_id
1 'polypeptide(L)'
;PGVISGLVVFDIEGINRIKNRDQKSILILVETNTNDIKAMHASDGILTSRGGLTSHAAVVARGLNKPCITGAIEIKINSKDKNISINGKVISEFDEITLDGHSGEVFEDIAKTKLQEPTSDLKEILDWCKEIISDEEITDPLKIISKAKSKLE
;
A
#
# COMPACT_ATOMS: atom_id res chain seq x y z
N PRO A 1 4.31 -5.37 -5.39
CA PRO A 1 4.95 -4.12 -5.78
C PRO A 1 3.88 -3.11 -6.20
N GLY A 2 4.05 -1.85 -5.87
CA GLY A 2 3.13 -0.78 -6.18
C GLY A 2 3.57 0.52 -5.52
N VAL A 3 2.97 1.63 -5.94
CA VAL A 3 3.19 2.95 -5.36
C VAL A 3 1.97 3.31 -4.52
N ILE A 4 2.21 3.84 -3.33
CA ILE A 4 1.15 4.30 -2.44
C ILE A 4 1.55 5.58 -1.74
N SER A 5 0.65 6.56 -1.73
CA SER A 5 0.74 7.74 -0.88
C SER A 5 -0.24 7.60 0.28
N GLY A 6 0.19 7.98 1.47
CA GLY A 6 -0.66 7.88 2.65
C GLY A 6 -0.01 8.48 3.89
N LEU A 7 -0.77 8.51 4.95
CA LEU A 7 -0.33 9.06 6.23
C LEU A 7 0.52 8.07 7.03
N VAL A 8 1.60 8.56 7.60
CA VAL A 8 2.47 7.82 8.51
C VAL A 8 1.70 7.44 9.77
N VAL A 9 1.72 6.15 10.13
CA VAL A 9 1.15 5.62 11.37
C VAL A 9 2.10 4.59 11.98
N PHE A 10 2.06 4.44 13.30
CA PHE A 10 2.99 3.55 14.01
C PHE A 10 2.28 2.36 14.68
N ASP A 11 0.97 2.41 14.79
CA ASP A 11 0.17 1.40 15.46
C ASP A 11 -1.28 1.36 14.92
N ILE A 12 -2.04 0.40 15.43
CA ILE A 12 -3.46 0.23 15.08
C ILE A 12 -4.33 1.43 15.50
N GLU A 13 -3.96 2.13 16.56
CA GLU A 13 -4.70 3.32 17.03
C GLU A 13 -4.56 4.47 16.04
N GLY A 14 -3.34 4.71 15.53
CA GLY A 14 -3.09 5.68 14.46
C GLY A 14 -3.93 5.38 13.22
N ILE A 15 -3.97 4.11 12.79
CA ILE A 15 -4.78 3.68 11.64
C ILE A 15 -6.27 3.98 11.89
N ASN A 16 -6.79 3.64 13.06
CA ASN A 16 -8.20 3.86 13.38
C ASN A 16 -8.59 5.34 13.40
N ARG A 17 -7.67 6.23 13.79
CA ARG A 17 -7.91 7.69 13.80
C ARG A 17 -8.09 8.26 12.41
N ILE A 18 -7.42 7.71 11.39
CA ILE A 18 -7.49 8.21 10.01
C ILE A 18 -8.51 7.47 9.15
N LYS A 19 -8.95 6.27 9.56
CA LYS A 19 -9.87 5.42 8.79
C LYS A 19 -11.19 6.11 8.42
N ASN A 20 -11.64 7.06 9.23
CA ASN A 20 -12.86 7.83 8.98
C ASN A 20 -12.67 9.01 8.00
N ARG A 21 -11.46 9.24 7.50
CA ARG A 21 -11.11 10.39 6.66
C ARG A 21 -10.89 10.04 5.18
N ASP A 22 -11.17 8.81 4.79
CA ASP A 22 -10.91 8.28 3.43
C ASP A 22 -9.43 8.43 3.00
N GLN A 23 -8.52 8.41 3.98
CA GLN A 23 -7.08 8.54 3.78
C GLN A 23 -6.40 7.19 3.93
N LYS A 24 -5.43 6.94 3.07
CA LYS A 24 -4.59 5.75 3.14
C LYS A 24 -3.57 5.86 4.26
N SER A 25 -3.20 4.72 4.83
CA SER A 25 -2.25 4.61 5.93
C SER A 25 -1.00 3.84 5.51
N ILE A 26 0.16 4.33 5.95
CA ILE A 26 1.44 3.66 5.81
C ILE A 26 1.97 3.33 7.20
N LEU A 27 1.99 2.05 7.52
CA LEU A 27 2.47 1.54 8.81
C LEU A 27 3.99 1.51 8.83
N ILE A 28 4.57 2.19 9.82
CA ILE A 28 6.01 2.29 10.03
C ILE A 28 6.42 1.44 11.23
N LEU A 29 7.34 0.51 11.03
CA LEU A 29 7.84 -0.38 12.08
C LEU A 29 9.37 -0.49 11.99
N VAL A 30 10.04 -0.66 13.12
CA VAL A 30 11.46 -1.00 13.11
C VAL A 30 11.63 -2.41 12.55
N GLU A 31 10.85 -3.33 13.07
CA GLU A 31 10.79 -4.74 12.70
C GLU A 31 9.38 -5.24 13.02
N THR A 32 8.88 -6.20 12.26
CA THR A 32 7.55 -6.76 12.50
C THR A 32 7.59 -7.91 13.49
N ASN A 33 6.60 -7.95 14.35
CA ASN A 33 6.35 -9.07 15.25
C ASN A 33 4.89 -9.57 15.16
N THR A 34 4.56 -10.62 15.86
CA THR A 34 3.22 -11.23 15.80
C THR A 34 2.09 -10.30 16.27
N ASN A 35 2.38 -9.31 17.12
CA ASN A 35 1.39 -8.35 17.60
C ASN A 35 1.03 -7.31 16.54
N ASP A 36 1.89 -7.10 15.55
CA ASP A 36 1.70 -6.10 14.50
C ASP A 36 0.78 -6.59 13.38
N ILE A 37 0.43 -7.88 13.34
CA ILE A 37 -0.37 -8.48 12.26
C ILE A 37 -1.68 -7.73 12.04
N LYS A 38 -2.38 -7.32 13.10
CA LYS A 38 -3.63 -6.57 12.98
C LYS A 38 -3.42 -5.20 12.32
N ALA A 39 -2.36 -4.49 12.71
CA ALA A 39 -2.01 -3.20 12.13
C ALA A 39 -1.56 -3.37 10.67
N MET A 40 -0.80 -4.41 10.36
CA MET A 40 -0.40 -4.74 8.99
C MET A 40 -1.59 -5.05 8.09
N HIS A 41 -2.59 -5.77 8.60
CA HIS A 41 -3.83 -6.01 7.87
C HIS A 41 -4.66 -4.75 7.64
N ALA A 42 -4.70 -3.85 8.61
CA ALA A 42 -5.51 -2.64 8.57
C ALA A 42 -4.87 -1.50 7.75
N SER A 43 -3.53 -1.46 7.65
CA SER A 43 -2.80 -0.44 6.88
C SER A 43 -2.86 -0.70 5.38
N ASP A 44 -2.59 0.32 4.56
CA ASP A 44 -2.59 0.23 3.10
C ASP A 44 -1.18 0.04 2.53
N GLY A 45 -0.14 0.46 3.25
CA GLY A 45 1.26 0.25 2.94
C GLY A 45 2.08 -0.06 4.18
N ILE A 46 3.28 -0.66 4.01
CA ILE A 46 4.15 -1.06 5.11
C ILE A 46 5.59 -0.64 4.81
N LEU A 47 6.25 -0.03 5.80
CA LEU A 47 7.65 0.37 5.75
C LEU A 47 8.37 -0.14 7.00
N THR A 48 9.47 -0.90 6.84
CA THR A 48 10.28 -1.32 7.97
C THR A 48 11.74 -0.92 7.78
N SER A 49 12.40 -0.49 8.86
CA SER A 49 13.83 -0.18 8.82
C SER A 49 14.71 -1.43 8.87
N ARG A 50 14.20 -2.54 9.40
CA ARG A 50 14.88 -3.84 9.44
C ARG A 50 14.11 -4.90 8.67
N GLY A 51 14.82 -5.92 8.27
CA GLY A 51 14.27 -7.04 7.51
C GLY A 51 14.74 -7.06 6.06
N GLY A 52 14.37 -8.09 5.34
CA GLY A 52 14.70 -8.28 3.94
C GLY A 52 13.53 -8.89 3.16
N LEU A 53 13.77 -9.30 1.92
CA LEU A 53 12.74 -9.86 1.03
C LEU A 53 12.03 -11.11 1.58
N THR A 54 12.67 -11.83 2.50
CA THR A 54 12.14 -13.03 3.18
C THR A 54 11.67 -12.73 4.60
N SER A 55 11.69 -11.46 5.04
CA SER A 55 11.20 -11.08 6.36
C SER A 55 9.69 -11.35 6.49
N HIS A 56 9.24 -11.51 7.74
CA HIS A 56 7.81 -11.67 8.03
C HIS A 56 6.97 -10.54 7.43
N ALA A 57 7.44 -9.29 7.53
CA ALA A 57 6.80 -8.14 6.90
C ALA A 57 6.60 -8.30 5.39
N ALA A 58 7.65 -8.70 4.68
CA ALA A 58 7.61 -8.85 3.23
C ALA A 58 6.68 -10.00 2.80
N VAL A 59 6.67 -11.11 3.55
CA VAL A 59 5.81 -12.27 3.26
C VAL A 59 4.34 -11.92 3.47
N VAL A 60 4.01 -11.31 4.62
CA VAL A 60 2.64 -10.91 4.94
C VAL A 60 2.13 -9.84 3.98
N ALA A 61 2.93 -8.80 3.69
CA ALA A 61 2.55 -7.74 2.76
C ALA A 61 2.26 -8.28 1.35
N ARG A 62 3.07 -9.22 0.86
CA ARG A 62 2.81 -9.90 -0.43
C ARG A 62 1.52 -10.70 -0.40
N GLY A 63 1.27 -11.47 0.66
CA GLY A 63 0.01 -12.20 0.82
C GLY A 63 -1.21 -11.29 0.85
N LEU A 64 -1.06 -10.06 1.33
CA LEU A 64 -2.10 -9.03 1.37
C LEU A 64 -2.13 -8.14 0.12
N ASN A 65 -1.24 -8.36 -0.85
CA ASN A 65 -1.06 -7.53 -2.04
C ASN A 65 -0.85 -6.02 -1.73
N LYS A 66 -0.08 -5.73 -0.67
CA LYS A 66 0.19 -4.36 -0.22
C LYS A 66 1.59 -3.90 -0.63
N PRO A 67 1.77 -2.63 -1.04
CA PRO A 67 3.08 -2.03 -1.20
C PRO A 67 3.87 -2.13 0.11
N CYS A 68 5.11 -2.62 0.02
CA CYS A 68 5.96 -2.81 1.19
C CYS A 68 7.42 -2.54 0.85
N ILE A 69 8.07 -1.74 1.69
CA ILE A 69 9.51 -1.55 1.68
C ILE A 69 10.05 -2.12 2.99
N THR A 70 11.03 -3.01 2.90
CA THR A 70 11.69 -3.61 4.06
C THR A 70 13.18 -3.37 4.04
N GLY A 71 13.77 -3.20 5.22
CA GLY A 71 15.21 -2.98 5.33
C GLY A 71 15.66 -1.57 4.93
N ALA A 72 14.81 -0.57 5.12
CA ALA A 72 15.13 0.83 4.89
C ALA A 72 16.04 1.35 6.04
N ILE A 73 17.29 0.90 6.08
CA ILE A 73 18.25 1.16 7.16
C ILE A 73 18.60 2.65 7.31
N GLU A 74 18.41 3.44 6.26
CA GLU A 74 18.67 4.88 6.27
C GLU A 74 17.59 5.66 7.04
N ILE A 75 16.44 5.04 7.27
CA ILE A 75 15.34 5.63 8.00
C ILE A 75 15.50 5.35 9.50
N LYS A 76 15.68 6.40 10.28
CA LYS A 76 15.68 6.32 11.74
C LYS A 76 14.25 6.41 12.24
N ILE A 77 13.77 5.37 12.89
CA ILE A 77 12.41 5.29 13.43
C ILE A 77 12.46 5.51 14.94
N ASN A 78 11.71 6.48 15.42
CA ASN A 78 11.46 6.71 16.84
C ASN A 78 9.99 6.39 17.16
N SER A 79 9.74 5.16 17.53
CA SER A 79 8.38 4.68 17.82
C SER A 79 7.78 5.34 19.07
N LYS A 80 8.63 5.83 20.01
CA LYS A 80 8.16 6.49 21.23
C LYS A 80 7.60 7.88 20.95
N ASP A 81 8.32 8.65 20.13
CA ASP A 81 7.91 10.00 19.75
C ASP A 81 7.07 10.01 18.47
N LYS A 82 6.80 8.82 17.90
CA LYS A 82 6.01 8.62 16.69
C LYS A 82 6.47 9.50 15.54
N ASN A 83 7.75 9.42 15.23
CA ASN A 83 8.35 10.10 14.08
C ASN A 83 9.42 9.24 13.41
N ILE A 84 9.74 9.62 12.18
CA ILE A 84 10.86 9.06 11.41
C ILE A 84 11.78 10.19 10.98
N SER A 85 13.04 9.88 10.77
CA SER A 85 14.00 10.82 10.18
C SER A 85 14.59 10.21 8.92
N ILE A 86 14.47 10.95 7.81
CA ILE A 86 14.99 10.59 6.49
C ILE A 86 15.87 11.77 6.03
N ASN A 87 17.15 11.51 5.74
CA ASN A 87 18.08 12.53 5.26
C ASN A 87 18.13 13.82 6.13
N GLY A 88 17.97 13.66 7.44
CA GLY A 88 17.98 14.77 8.39
C GLY A 88 16.65 15.52 8.55
N LYS A 89 15.65 15.19 7.77
CA LYS A 89 14.28 15.68 7.95
C LYS A 89 13.48 14.77 8.86
N VAL A 90 12.65 15.37 9.70
CA VAL A 90 11.75 14.66 10.61
C VAL A 90 10.34 14.69 10.05
N ILE A 91 9.74 13.49 9.93
CA ILE A 91 8.37 13.27 9.49
C ILE A 91 7.60 12.70 10.69
N SER A 92 6.53 13.34 11.07
CA SER A 92 5.73 13.00 12.25
C SER A 92 4.57 12.07 11.88
N GLU A 93 3.94 11.47 12.90
CA GLU A 93 2.69 10.72 12.72
C GLU A 93 1.64 11.61 12.04
N PHE A 94 0.94 11.06 11.05
CA PHE A 94 -0.05 11.70 10.18
C PHE A 94 0.51 12.67 9.12
N ASP A 95 1.82 12.82 8.99
CA ASP A 95 2.39 13.44 7.80
C ASP A 95 2.26 12.49 6.61
N GLU A 96 2.20 13.03 5.42
CA GLU A 96 2.01 12.25 4.20
C GLU A 96 3.35 11.87 3.58
N ILE A 97 3.47 10.60 3.18
CA ILE A 97 4.61 10.08 2.43
C ILE A 97 4.14 9.22 1.27
N THR A 98 5.03 9.00 0.32
CA THR A 98 4.83 8.04 -0.78
C THR A 98 5.85 6.93 -0.70
N LEU A 99 5.38 5.68 -0.77
CA LEU A 99 6.22 4.48 -0.94
C LEU A 99 6.17 4.00 -2.38
N ASP A 100 7.33 3.80 -3.00
CA ASP A 100 7.45 3.03 -4.23
C ASP A 100 8.06 1.66 -3.93
N GLY A 101 7.21 0.64 -3.87
CA GLY A 101 7.64 -0.75 -3.63
C GLY A 101 8.36 -1.39 -4.82
N HIS A 102 8.47 -0.70 -5.95
CA HIS A 102 9.23 -1.14 -7.13
C HIS A 102 10.69 -0.70 -7.04
N SER A 103 10.92 0.61 -6.83
CA SER A 103 12.27 1.17 -6.67
C SER A 103 12.82 1.00 -5.26
N GLY A 104 11.95 0.83 -4.26
CA GLY A 104 12.30 0.83 -2.84
C GLY A 104 12.51 2.24 -2.28
N GLU A 105 12.01 3.26 -2.97
CA GLU A 105 12.17 4.66 -2.59
C GLU A 105 11.00 5.17 -1.75
N VAL A 106 11.32 6.12 -0.87
CA VAL A 106 10.35 6.83 -0.03
C VAL A 106 10.43 8.32 -0.33
N PHE A 107 9.30 8.92 -0.65
CA PHE A 107 9.19 10.34 -0.97
C PHE A 107 8.33 11.06 0.08
N GLU A 108 8.69 12.30 0.39
CA GLU A 108 7.95 13.15 1.34
C GLU A 108 6.69 13.79 0.73
N ASP A 109 6.58 13.77 -0.60
CA ASP A 109 5.45 14.38 -1.32
C ASP A 109 4.52 13.34 -1.93
N ILE A 110 3.30 13.77 -2.21
CA ILE A 110 2.33 12.98 -2.98
C ILE A 110 2.90 12.76 -4.38
N ALA A 111 3.40 11.56 -4.65
CA ALA A 111 3.69 11.20 -6.03
C ALA A 111 2.38 11.17 -6.81
N LYS A 112 2.28 11.97 -7.87
CA LYS A 112 1.19 11.83 -8.85
C LYS A 112 1.37 10.47 -9.53
N THR A 113 0.78 9.45 -8.94
CA THR A 113 0.73 8.13 -9.55
C THR A 113 -0.12 8.22 -10.81
N LYS A 114 0.50 8.07 -11.97
CA LYS A 114 -0.25 7.69 -13.17
C LYS A 114 -0.71 6.26 -12.94
N LEU A 115 -2.01 6.03 -12.97
CA LEU A 115 -2.54 4.69 -13.14
C LEU A 115 -1.81 4.08 -14.34
N GLN A 116 -1.10 2.98 -14.09
CA GLN A 116 -0.47 2.24 -15.19
C GLN A 116 -1.60 1.82 -16.12
N GLU A 117 -1.54 2.24 -17.37
CA GLU A 117 -2.50 1.75 -18.35
C GLU A 117 -2.44 0.22 -18.36
N PRO A 118 -3.58 -0.46 -18.43
CA PRO A 118 -3.62 -1.91 -18.52
C PRO A 118 -2.72 -2.37 -19.67
N THR A 119 -1.93 -3.43 -19.44
CA THR A 119 -1.18 -4.09 -20.51
C THR A 119 -2.12 -4.49 -21.65
N SER A 120 -1.60 -4.65 -22.87
CA SER A 120 -2.40 -5.08 -24.04
C SER A 120 -3.28 -6.28 -23.70
N ASP A 121 -2.70 -7.29 -23.04
CA ASP A 121 -3.38 -8.52 -22.68
C ASP A 121 -4.52 -8.28 -21.67
N LEU A 122 -4.31 -7.36 -20.72
CA LEU A 122 -5.36 -7.01 -19.76
C LEU A 122 -6.48 -6.19 -20.42
N LYS A 123 -6.16 -5.33 -21.40
CA LYS A 123 -7.16 -4.61 -22.20
C LYS A 123 -8.04 -5.59 -22.97
N GLU A 124 -7.44 -6.59 -23.61
CA GLU A 124 -8.16 -7.62 -24.36
C GLU A 124 -9.10 -8.44 -23.47
N ILE A 125 -8.64 -8.84 -22.27
CA ILE A 125 -9.49 -9.52 -21.27
C ILE A 125 -10.63 -8.63 -20.81
N LEU A 126 -10.38 -7.35 -20.57
CA LEU A 126 -11.40 -6.40 -20.13
C LEU A 126 -12.45 -6.15 -21.22
N ASP A 127 -12.05 -6.08 -22.48
CA ASP A 127 -12.96 -5.91 -23.60
C ASP A 127 -13.84 -7.17 -23.77
N TRP A 128 -13.27 -8.34 -23.64
CA TRP A 128 -14.01 -9.62 -23.59
C TRP A 128 -15.04 -9.64 -22.45
N CYS A 129 -14.62 -9.23 -21.25
CA CYS A 129 -15.52 -9.18 -20.10
C CYS A 129 -16.66 -8.15 -20.32
N LYS A 130 -16.41 -7.03 -20.98
CA LYS A 130 -17.43 -6.02 -21.32
C LYS A 130 -18.45 -6.54 -22.30
N GLU A 131 -18.03 -7.31 -23.32
CA GLU A 131 -18.93 -7.97 -24.27
C GLU A 131 -19.91 -8.92 -23.55
N ILE A 132 -19.43 -9.70 -22.55
CA ILE A 132 -20.24 -10.61 -21.75
C ILE A 132 -21.25 -9.84 -20.87
N ILE A 133 -20.83 -8.70 -20.30
CA ILE A 133 -21.66 -7.93 -19.36
C ILE A 133 -22.72 -7.11 -20.07
N SER A 134 -22.45 -6.60 -21.27
CA SER A 134 -23.28 -5.66 -22.03
C SER A 134 -23.63 -4.39 -21.24
N ASP A 135 -22.71 -3.89 -20.43
CA ASP A 135 -22.90 -2.78 -19.50
C ASP A 135 -21.73 -1.79 -19.64
N GLU A 136 -21.95 -0.72 -20.36
CA GLU A 136 -20.91 0.27 -20.69
C GLU A 136 -20.59 1.24 -19.53
N GLU A 137 -21.38 1.26 -18.45
CA GLU A 137 -21.18 2.23 -17.36
C GLU A 137 -20.10 1.79 -16.34
N ILE A 138 -19.66 0.54 -16.37
CA ILE A 138 -18.65 0.05 -15.43
C ILE A 138 -17.26 0.26 -16.00
N THR A 139 -16.50 1.16 -15.39
CA THR A 139 -15.11 1.48 -15.80
C THR A 139 -14.03 0.81 -14.91
N ASP A 140 -14.40 0.35 -13.71
CA ASP A 140 -13.48 -0.30 -12.78
C ASP A 140 -13.17 -1.75 -13.23
N PRO A 141 -11.89 -2.07 -13.58
CA PRO A 141 -11.48 -3.40 -14.07
C PRO A 141 -11.87 -4.56 -13.16
N LEU A 142 -11.76 -4.40 -11.84
CA LEU A 142 -12.08 -5.46 -10.88
C LEU A 142 -13.58 -5.75 -10.83
N LYS A 143 -14.41 -4.72 -10.93
CA LYS A 143 -15.86 -4.86 -10.99
C LYS A 143 -16.31 -5.50 -12.30
N ILE A 144 -15.67 -5.15 -13.42
CA ILE A 144 -15.92 -5.76 -14.72
C ILE A 144 -15.66 -7.26 -14.66
N ILE A 145 -14.50 -7.68 -14.17
CA ILE A 145 -14.11 -9.09 -14.07
C ILE A 145 -15.04 -9.87 -13.14
N SER A 146 -15.36 -9.31 -11.95
CA SER A 146 -16.23 -9.98 -11.00
C SER A 146 -17.67 -10.17 -11.51
N LYS A 147 -18.20 -9.18 -12.23
CA LYS A 147 -19.54 -9.23 -12.83
C LYS A 147 -19.60 -10.18 -14.02
N ALA A 148 -18.52 -10.24 -14.83
CA ALA A 148 -18.42 -11.21 -15.91
C ALA A 148 -18.40 -12.65 -15.38
N LYS A 149 -17.62 -12.91 -14.30
CA LYS A 149 -17.57 -14.21 -13.64
C LYS A 149 -18.95 -14.67 -13.16
N SER A 150 -19.72 -13.77 -12.52
CA SER A 150 -21.07 -14.10 -12.01
C SER A 150 -22.12 -14.37 -13.10
N LYS A 151 -21.86 -13.96 -14.36
CA LYS A 151 -22.75 -14.26 -15.51
C LYS A 151 -22.42 -15.59 -16.20
N LEU A 152 -21.22 -16.13 -15.96
CA LEU A 152 -20.75 -17.39 -16.55
C LEU A 152 -21.02 -18.61 -15.64
N GLU A 153 -21.35 -18.37 -14.37
CA GLU A 153 -21.84 -19.37 -13.41
C GLU A 153 -23.35 -19.49 -13.47
#